data_22c43b7a6504786cbdfc907484caab29
#
_entry.id   22c43b7a6504786cbdfc907484caab29
#
_cell.length_a   1.000
_cell.length_b   1.000
_cell.length_c   1.000
_cell.angle_alpha   90.00
_cell.angle_beta   90.00
_cell.angle_gamma   90.00
#
_symmetry.space_group_name_H-M   'P 1'
#
loop_
_entity.id
_entity.type
_entity.pdbx_description
1 polymer ?
#
loop_
_entity_poly.entity_id
_entity_poly.type
_entity_poly.pdbx_seq_one_letter_code
_entity_poly.pdbx_strand_id
1 'polypeptide(L)'
;MKKRVVAERRSDCPLNATLEVLGDRWSLLIVRDLLFKGRTTYKDFLAGGEGIATNVLADRLQRLEAEGVIAKGRDPVDARRLVYRLTAKGLALAPVLVEMIVWGARHYQTAAPPATIREMTEHRERFLTGIRSRAGAA
;
A
#
# COMPACT_ATOMS: atom_id res chain seq x y z
N MET A 1 -18.67 0.95 11.24
CA MET A 1 -17.91 1.69 10.22
C MET A 1 -18.77 1.90 8.99
N LYS A 2 -18.96 3.14 8.58
CA LYS A 2 -19.70 3.44 7.36
C LYS A 2 -18.91 2.99 6.13
N LYS A 3 -19.51 2.14 5.32
CA LYS A 3 -18.94 1.79 4.02
C LYS A 3 -19.21 2.95 3.06
N ARG A 4 -18.17 3.34 2.33
CA ARG A 4 -18.32 4.35 1.30
C ARG A 4 -19.10 3.80 0.12
N VAL A 5 -20.11 4.53 -0.33
CA VAL A 5 -20.81 4.23 -1.57
C VAL A 5 -20.13 5.04 -2.67
N VAL A 6 -19.53 4.34 -3.63
CA VAL A 6 -19.02 4.97 -4.84
C VAL A 6 -20.20 5.09 -5.81
N ALA A 7 -20.60 6.33 -6.12
CA ALA A 7 -21.83 6.60 -6.86
C ALA A 7 -21.88 6.02 -8.27
N GLU A 8 -20.74 5.70 -8.87
CA GLU A 8 -20.65 5.25 -10.26
C GLU A 8 -19.84 3.97 -10.42
N ARG A 9 -20.02 3.00 -9.53
CA ARG A 9 -19.38 1.71 -9.69
C ARG A 9 -19.97 0.97 -10.90
N ARG A 10 -19.06 0.37 -11.68
CA ARG A 10 -19.45 -0.43 -12.83
C ARG A 10 -20.30 -1.63 -12.45
N SER A 11 -20.10 -2.19 -11.25
CA SER A 11 -20.88 -3.31 -10.73
C SER A 11 -20.81 -3.37 -9.20
N ASP A 12 -21.62 -4.22 -8.59
CA ASP A 12 -21.62 -4.44 -7.14
C ASP A 12 -20.63 -5.53 -6.70
N CYS A 13 -19.83 -6.05 -7.62
CA CYS A 13 -18.82 -7.06 -7.29
C CYS A 13 -17.76 -6.45 -6.35
N PRO A 14 -17.46 -7.07 -5.19
CA PRO A 14 -16.41 -6.57 -4.30
C PRO A 14 -15.04 -6.45 -4.95
N LEU A 15 -14.70 -7.37 -5.85
CA LEU A 15 -13.44 -7.28 -6.59
C LEU A 15 -13.42 -6.04 -7.49
N ASN A 16 -14.54 -5.77 -8.18
CA ASN A 16 -14.65 -4.57 -9.01
C ASN A 16 -14.53 -3.30 -8.16
N ALA A 17 -15.17 -3.25 -6.99
CA ALA A 17 -15.06 -2.10 -6.09
C ALA A 17 -13.59 -1.87 -5.68
N THR A 18 -12.85 -2.93 -5.42
CA THR A 18 -11.43 -2.86 -5.10
C THR A 18 -10.62 -2.32 -6.29
N LEU A 19 -10.89 -2.81 -7.49
CA LEU A 19 -10.20 -2.37 -8.70
C LEU A 19 -10.50 -0.91 -9.05
N GLU A 20 -11.68 -0.41 -8.73
CA GLU A 20 -12.01 1.00 -8.92
C GLU A 20 -11.07 1.92 -8.11
N VAL A 21 -10.60 1.46 -6.96
CA VAL A 21 -9.68 2.22 -6.08
C VAL A 21 -8.22 1.89 -6.35
N LEU A 22 -7.90 0.60 -6.56
CA LEU A 22 -6.53 0.07 -6.54
C LEU A 22 -6.12 -0.57 -7.86
N GLY A 23 -6.93 -0.48 -8.91
CA GLY A 23 -6.71 -1.21 -10.16
C GLY A 23 -5.68 -0.62 -11.10
N ASP A 24 -5.08 0.51 -10.76
CA ASP A 24 -4.01 1.12 -11.53
C ASP A 24 -2.63 0.56 -11.13
N ARG A 25 -1.64 0.85 -11.94
CA ARG A 25 -0.27 0.35 -11.72
C ARG A 25 0.35 0.84 -10.40
N TRP A 26 0.02 2.06 -9.96
CA TRP A 26 0.81 2.76 -8.95
C TRP A 26 0.28 2.68 -7.52
N SER A 27 -1.03 2.55 -7.35
CA SER A 27 -1.66 2.62 -6.01
C SER A 27 -1.14 1.53 -5.06
N LEU A 28 -1.09 0.28 -5.50
CA LEU A 28 -0.59 -0.81 -4.65
C LEU A 28 0.93 -0.73 -4.43
N LEU A 29 1.69 -0.15 -5.36
CA LEU A 29 3.12 0.07 -5.16
C LEU A 29 3.38 1.13 -4.08
N ILE A 30 2.54 2.15 -3.98
CA ILE A 30 2.60 3.14 -2.89
C ILE A 30 2.28 2.46 -1.56
N VAL A 31 1.23 1.65 -1.51
CA VAL A 31 0.88 0.90 -0.30
C VAL A 31 2.03 -0.04 0.10
N ARG A 32 2.65 -0.71 -0.87
CA ARG A 32 3.85 -1.53 -0.63
C ARG A 32 4.94 -0.73 0.06
N ASP A 33 5.23 0.46 -0.44
CA ASP A 33 6.29 1.30 0.10
C ASP A 33 6.02 1.67 1.56
N LEU A 34 4.77 1.96 1.88
CA LEU A 34 4.36 2.26 3.25
C LEU A 34 4.36 1.03 4.16
N LEU A 35 3.99 -0.15 3.63
CA LEU A 35 3.95 -1.39 4.42
C LEU A 35 5.34 -1.99 4.64
N PHE A 36 6.16 -2.07 3.60
CA PHE A 36 7.36 -2.92 3.60
C PHE A 36 8.66 -2.13 3.55
N LYS A 37 8.66 -0.90 3.01
CA LYS A 37 9.90 -0.18 2.71
C LYS A 37 10.16 1.00 3.64
N GLY A 38 9.24 1.33 4.53
CA GLY A 38 9.38 2.48 5.41
C GLY A 38 9.45 3.82 4.69
N ARG A 39 8.94 3.90 3.46
CA ARG A 39 8.88 5.12 2.68
C ARG A 39 7.63 5.87 3.05
N THR A 40 7.77 7.12 3.48
CA THR A 40 6.65 7.89 4.04
C THR A 40 6.51 9.28 3.43
N THR A 41 7.49 9.74 2.66
CA THR A 41 7.47 11.09 2.09
C THR A 41 7.32 11.03 0.58
N TYR A 42 6.88 12.12 0.00
CA TYR A 42 6.78 12.28 -1.45
C TYR A 42 8.13 11.97 -2.14
N LYS A 43 9.23 12.48 -1.58
CA LYS A 43 10.57 12.20 -2.09
C LYS A 43 10.93 10.71 -2.03
N ASP A 44 10.54 10.03 -0.94
CA ASP A 44 10.79 8.60 -0.80
C ASP A 44 10.11 7.81 -1.93
N PHE A 45 8.86 8.14 -2.23
CA PHE A 45 8.11 7.45 -3.28
C PHE A 45 8.73 7.69 -4.66
N LEU A 46 9.15 8.92 -4.94
CA LEU A 46 9.83 9.22 -6.20
C LEU A 46 11.14 8.44 -6.35
N ALA A 47 11.88 8.27 -5.26
CA ALA A 47 13.16 7.57 -5.25
C ALA A 47 13.00 6.05 -5.23
N GLY A 48 11.79 5.52 -5.21
CA GLY A 48 11.51 4.11 -5.01
C GLY A 48 11.89 3.15 -6.13
N GLY A 49 12.42 3.65 -7.25
CA GLY A 49 12.98 2.81 -8.30
C GLY A 49 11.98 2.32 -9.36
N GLU A 50 10.70 2.63 -9.22
CA GLU A 50 9.67 2.21 -10.18
C GLU A 50 9.46 3.22 -11.31
N GLY A 51 10.08 4.39 -11.23
CA GLY A 51 10.00 5.39 -12.29
C GLY A 51 8.69 6.15 -12.37
N ILE A 52 7.98 6.33 -11.26
CA ILE A 52 6.72 7.06 -11.25
C ILE A 52 6.96 8.55 -11.59
N ALA A 53 6.12 9.10 -12.47
CA ALA A 53 6.16 10.53 -12.78
C ALA A 53 5.57 11.36 -11.62
N THR A 54 6.06 12.58 -11.45
CA THR A 54 5.66 13.45 -10.33
C THR A 54 4.17 13.74 -10.31
N ASN A 55 3.58 14.05 -11.47
CA ASN A 55 2.15 14.34 -11.58
C ASN A 55 1.29 13.11 -11.29
N VAL A 56 1.74 11.92 -11.69
CA VAL A 56 1.05 10.66 -11.42
C VAL A 56 1.08 10.36 -9.92
N LEU A 57 2.25 10.50 -9.28
CA LEU A 57 2.40 10.28 -7.85
C LEU A 57 1.49 11.22 -7.05
N ALA A 58 1.49 12.50 -7.37
CA ALA A 58 0.63 13.49 -6.69
C ALA A 58 -0.85 13.11 -6.82
N ASP A 59 -1.29 12.73 -8.01
CA ASP A 59 -2.67 12.29 -8.25
C ASP A 59 -3.03 11.05 -7.45
N ARG A 60 -2.17 10.04 -7.44
CA ARG A 60 -2.44 8.78 -6.72
C ARG A 60 -2.46 8.96 -5.21
N LEU A 61 -1.57 9.78 -4.67
CA LEU A 61 -1.58 10.11 -3.24
C LEU A 61 -2.88 10.81 -2.85
N GLN A 62 -3.32 11.77 -3.66
CA GLN A 62 -4.58 12.48 -3.42
C GLN A 62 -5.78 11.52 -3.46
N ARG A 63 -5.83 10.63 -4.42
CA ARG A 63 -6.91 9.65 -4.56
C ARG A 63 -6.93 8.64 -3.42
N LEU A 64 -5.78 8.12 -3.03
CA LEU A 64 -5.68 7.18 -1.90
C LEU A 64 -6.08 7.85 -0.59
N GLU A 65 -5.72 9.11 -0.41
CA GLU A 65 -6.16 9.89 0.76
C GLU A 65 -7.66 10.09 0.75
N ALA A 66 -8.24 10.48 -0.39
CA ALA A 66 -9.68 10.67 -0.55
C ALA A 66 -10.46 9.39 -0.27
N GLU A 67 -9.91 8.23 -0.64
CA GLU A 67 -10.51 6.92 -0.35
C GLU A 67 -10.27 6.43 1.08
N GLY A 68 -9.51 7.16 1.87
CA GLY A 68 -9.22 6.80 3.25
C GLY A 68 -8.24 5.63 3.41
N VAL A 69 -7.46 5.32 2.38
CA VAL A 69 -6.43 4.27 2.43
C VAL A 69 -5.18 4.79 3.13
N ILE A 70 -4.83 6.04 2.86
CA ILE A 70 -3.71 6.72 3.49
C ILE A 70 -4.18 8.02 4.12
N ALA A 71 -3.37 8.54 5.04
CA ALA A 71 -3.55 9.86 5.63
C ALA A 71 -2.21 10.58 5.60
N LYS A 72 -2.24 11.90 5.46
CA LYS A 72 -1.04 12.70 5.56
C LYS A 72 -1.06 13.53 6.84
N GLY A 73 0.13 13.84 7.36
CA GLY A 73 0.29 14.63 8.55
C GLY A 73 1.67 15.24 8.63
N ARG A 74 1.95 15.91 9.72
CA ARG A 74 3.26 16.47 9.98
C ARG A 74 4.17 15.41 10.59
N ASP A 75 5.45 15.43 10.18
CA ASP A 75 6.47 14.58 10.78
C ASP A 75 6.61 14.95 12.27
N PRO A 76 6.55 13.96 13.19
CA PRO A 76 6.74 14.25 14.63
C PRO A 76 8.08 14.87 14.98
N VAL A 77 9.13 14.61 14.17
CA VAL A 77 10.48 15.12 14.42
C VAL A 77 10.69 16.46 13.72
N ASP A 78 10.20 16.64 12.51
CA ASP A 78 10.30 17.88 11.75
C ASP A 78 8.92 18.27 11.21
N ALA A 79 8.25 19.18 11.90
CA ALA A 79 6.88 19.60 11.58
C ALA A 79 6.74 20.32 10.22
N ARG A 80 7.85 20.71 9.58
CA ARG A 80 7.82 21.28 8.23
C ARG A 80 7.68 20.22 7.15
N ARG A 81 7.88 18.95 7.51
CA ARG A 81 7.88 17.82 6.59
C ARG A 81 6.52 17.12 6.64
N LEU A 82 5.93 16.85 5.46
CA LEU A 82 4.72 16.05 5.35
C LEU A 82 5.08 14.58 5.22
N VAL A 83 4.40 13.76 6.00
CA VAL A 83 4.53 12.29 5.92
C VAL A 83 3.17 11.67 5.66
N TYR A 84 3.19 10.54 4.97
CA TYR A 84 2.03 9.71 4.70
C TYR A 84 2.07 8.46 5.57
N ARG A 85 0.91 7.96 5.95
CA ARG A 85 0.77 6.74 6.72
C ARG A 85 -0.45 5.98 6.25
N LEU A 86 -0.45 4.68 6.46
CA LEU A 86 -1.62 3.86 6.21
C LEU A 86 -2.64 4.05 7.32
N THR A 87 -3.90 4.16 6.93
CA THR A 87 -5.03 4.11 7.87
C THR A 87 -5.32 2.65 8.23
N ALA A 88 -6.27 2.40 9.14
CA ALA A 88 -6.73 1.03 9.41
C ALA A 88 -7.22 0.34 8.13
N LYS A 89 -7.92 1.07 7.26
CA LYS A 89 -8.36 0.58 5.95
C LYS A 89 -7.17 0.21 5.05
N GLY A 90 -6.12 1.04 5.06
CA GLY A 90 -4.89 0.76 4.31
C GLY A 90 -4.10 -0.43 4.87
N LEU A 91 -3.98 -0.53 6.20
CA LEU A 91 -3.31 -1.67 6.83
C LEU A 91 -4.02 -2.99 6.54
N ALA A 92 -5.33 -2.96 6.34
CA ALA A 92 -6.11 -4.13 5.97
C ALA A 92 -5.74 -4.69 4.58
N LEU A 93 -4.99 -3.94 3.77
CA LEU A 93 -4.48 -4.41 2.48
C LEU A 93 -3.25 -5.32 2.61
N ALA A 94 -2.65 -5.44 3.78
CA ALA A 94 -1.45 -6.26 3.95
C ALA A 94 -1.63 -7.71 3.45
N PRO A 95 -2.72 -8.43 3.77
CA PRO A 95 -2.93 -9.77 3.23
C PRO A 95 -3.07 -9.79 1.70
N VAL A 96 -3.68 -8.77 1.13
CA VAL A 96 -3.84 -8.67 -0.33
C VAL A 96 -2.47 -8.55 -1.01
N LEU A 97 -1.61 -7.67 -0.50
CA LEU A 97 -0.27 -7.49 -1.05
C LEU A 97 0.57 -8.77 -0.88
N VAL A 98 0.49 -9.42 0.27
CA VAL A 98 1.21 -10.68 0.50
C VAL A 98 0.81 -11.73 -0.54
N GLU A 99 -0.50 -11.91 -0.79
CA GLU A 99 -0.96 -12.87 -1.81
C GLU A 99 -0.45 -12.52 -3.21
N MET A 100 -0.48 -11.24 -3.57
CA MET A 100 0.02 -10.80 -4.87
C MET A 100 1.52 -11.01 -5.00
N ILE A 101 2.28 -10.71 -3.95
CA ILE A 101 3.73 -10.91 -3.94
C ILE A 101 4.08 -12.39 -4.09
N VAL A 102 3.40 -13.26 -3.33
CA VAL A 102 3.61 -14.70 -3.40
C VAL A 102 3.27 -15.23 -4.79
N TRP A 103 2.15 -14.81 -5.35
CA TRP A 103 1.75 -15.20 -6.71
C TRP A 103 2.81 -14.78 -7.74
N GLY A 104 3.27 -13.53 -7.67
CA GLY A 104 4.29 -13.01 -8.58
C GLY A 104 5.63 -13.75 -8.45
N ALA A 105 6.04 -14.03 -7.21
CA ALA A 105 7.29 -14.75 -6.98
C ALA A 105 7.25 -16.20 -7.44
N ARG A 106 6.06 -16.84 -7.40
CA ARG A 106 5.89 -18.23 -7.86
C ARG A 106 5.92 -18.37 -9.36
N HIS A 107 5.45 -17.36 -10.09
CA HIS A 107 5.21 -17.47 -11.52
C HIS A 107 6.22 -16.70 -12.38
N TYR A 108 7.00 -15.80 -11.77
CA TYR A 108 7.97 -14.98 -12.49
C TYR A 108 9.29 -14.92 -11.72
N GLN A 109 10.38 -14.70 -12.44
CA GLN A 109 11.66 -14.40 -11.79
C GLN A 109 11.60 -12.99 -11.21
N THR A 110 11.80 -12.88 -9.91
CA THR A 110 11.75 -11.62 -9.18
C THR A 110 12.92 -11.53 -8.20
N ALA A 111 13.14 -10.34 -7.63
CA ALA A 111 14.19 -10.12 -6.65
C ALA A 111 13.79 -10.51 -5.21
N ALA A 112 12.62 -11.11 -5.02
CA ALA A 112 12.15 -11.45 -3.68
C ALA A 112 13.03 -12.52 -3.05
N PRO A 113 13.58 -12.29 -1.84
CA PRO A 113 14.38 -13.31 -1.15
C PRO A 113 13.53 -14.54 -0.81
N PRO A 114 14.03 -15.75 -1.08
CA PRO A 114 13.28 -16.98 -0.77
C PRO A 114 12.84 -17.08 0.70
N ALA A 115 13.67 -16.61 1.63
CA ALA A 115 13.32 -16.60 3.05
C ALA A 115 12.09 -15.74 3.35
N THR A 116 11.98 -14.59 2.70
CA THR A 116 10.81 -13.70 2.85
C THR A 116 9.55 -14.37 2.32
N ILE A 117 9.63 -15.02 1.17
CA ILE A 117 8.49 -15.74 0.58
C ILE A 117 8.06 -16.89 1.50
N ARG A 118 9.01 -17.60 2.11
CA ARG A 118 8.70 -18.64 3.11
C ARG A 118 7.96 -18.07 4.31
N GLU A 119 8.40 -16.95 4.83
CA GLU A 119 7.70 -16.27 5.94
C GLU A 119 6.26 -15.90 5.57
N MET A 120 6.07 -15.40 4.37
CA MET A 120 4.74 -15.04 3.86
C MET A 120 3.81 -16.24 3.66
N THR A 121 4.34 -17.43 3.40
CA THR A 121 3.55 -18.63 3.13
C THR A 121 3.41 -19.53 4.33
N GLU A 122 4.50 -19.83 5.02
CA GLU A 122 4.55 -20.81 6.13
C GLU A 122 4.26 -20.16 7.49
N HIS A 123 4.54 -18.85 7.64
CA HIS A 123 4.36 -18.10 8.88
C HIS A 123 3.55 -16.84 8.65
N ARG A 124 2.49 -16.96 7.87
CA ARG A 124 1.69 -15.84 7.35
C ARG A 124 1.18 -14.91 8.45
N GLU A 125 0.57 -15.47 9.50
CA GLU A 125 -0.01 -14.64 10.57
C GLU A 125 1.05 -13.86 11.32
N ARG A 126 2.17 -14.48 11.62
CA ARG A 126 3.31 -13.83 12.26
C ARG A 126 3.86 -12.71 11.38
N PHE A 127 4.01 -13.00 10.09
CA PHE A 127 4.51 -12.03 9.12
C PHE A 127 3.58 -10.80 9.03
N LEU A 128 2.27 -11.04 8.89
CA LEU A 128 1.27 -9.96 8.80
C LEU A 128 1.22 -9.13 10.07
N THR A 129 1.25 -9.76 11.23
CA THR A 129 1.28 -9.06 12.52
C THR A 129 2.49 -8.14 12.62
N GLY A 130 3.68 -8.63 12.25
CA GLY A 130 4.89 -7.83 12.26
C GLY A 130 4.86 -6.65 11.32
N ILE A 131 4.38 -6.84 10.12
CA ILE A 131 4.26 -5.78 9.11
C ILE A 131 3.28 -4.70 9.57
N ARG A 132 2.11 -5.07 10.04
CA ARG A 132 1.09 -4.12 10.51
C ARG A 132 1.58 -3.34 11.72
N SER A 133 2.27 -4.00 12.63
CA SER A 133 2.82 -3.37 13.83
C SER A 133 3.84 -2.29 13.45
N ARG A 134 4.77 -2.59 12.56
CA ARG A 134 5.78 -1.63 12.11
C ARG A 134 5.16 -0.46 11.34
N ALA A 135 4.26 -0.73 10.42
CA ALA A 135 3.63 0.31 9.59
C ALA A 135 2.65 1.15 10.38
N GLY A 136 1.93 0.55 11.34
CA GLY A 136 0.95 1.25 12.17
C GLY A 136 1.56 2.06 13.31
N ALA A 137 2.81 1.80 13.67
CA ALA A 137 3.52 2.52 14.73
C ALA A 137 4.11 3.85 14.25
N ALA A 138 4.15 4.08 12.95
CA ALA A 138 4.71 5.30 12.38
C ALA A 138 3.78 6.51 12.54
#